data_4fe1b77a1e4e8b3302f56f280ed0bd26
#
_entry.id   4fe1b77a1e4e8b3302f56f280ed0bd26
#
_cell.length_a   1.000
_cell.length_b   1.000
_cell.length_c   1.000
_cell.angle_alpha   90.00
_cell.angle_beta   90.00
_cell.angle_gamma   90.00
#
_symmetry.space_group_name_H-M   'P 1'
#
loop_
_entity.id
_entity.type
_entity.pdbx_description
1 polymer ?
#
loop_
_entity_poly.entity_id
_entity_poly.type
_entity_poly.pdbx_seq_one_letter_code
_entity_poly.pdbx_strand_id
1 'polypeptide(L)'
;PAMRKLYFGTGDVVNGPNIYDLKTGEQHAYWHQMAGYALALMSEKGYSVVNINLLFSRYRKVQKYTITREQAEPAILGIITQAEDPNAEPRPNEFCGWCKKNVVCPAVKERVNAIVTYNDWKLDTYNPSEITKNPKELSKAIFLSRMMKKWVTAIDDISKDHDEIPGFQWKEITGRKGVDKLSDLFLSLNTD
;
A
#
# COMPACT_ATOMS: atom_id res chain seq x y z
N PRO A 1 19.71 25.23 -13.85
CA PRO A 1 18.37 24.81 -14.18
C PRO A 1 17.59 24.72 -12.89
N ALA A 2 16.51 25.52 -12.76
CA ALA A 2 15.66 25.50 -11.59
C ALA A 2 15.07 24.10 -11.45
N MET A 3 15.33 23.45 -10.33
CA MET A 3 14.72 22.14 -10.01
C MET A 3 13.21 22.35 -10.00
N ARG A 4 12.50 21.80 -10.99
CA ARG A 4 11.05 21.81 -11.03
C ARG A 4 10.57 21.15 -9.73
N LYS A 5 9.60 21.76 -9.05
CA LYS A 5 8.89 21.10 -7.93
C LYS A 5 8.17 19.85 -8.50
N LEU A 6 8.81 18.69 -8.42
CA LEU A 6 8.33 17.46 -9.04
C LEU A 6 7.37 16.67 -8.13
N TYR A 7 7.39 16.93 -6.84
CA TYR A 7 6.50 16.28 -5.88
C TYR A 7 6.33 17.12 -4.62
N PHE A 8 5.25 16.86 -3.91
CA PHE A 8 4.90 17.49 -2.64
C PHE A 8 4.79 16.43 -1.56
N GLY A 9 5.14 16.78 -0.36
CA GLY A 9 4.95 15.95 0.82
C GLY A 9 4.99 16.81 2.07
N THR A 10 4.36 16.34 3.13
CA THR A 10 4.36 17.00 4.44
C THR A 10 4.94 16.03 5.44
N GLY A 11 6.05 16.40 6.08
CA GLY A 11 6.54 15.71 7.27
C GLY A 11 5.69 16.09 8.47
N ASP A 12 5.40 15.15 9.37
CA ASP A 12 4.54 15.42 10.53
C ASP A 12 5.16 16.50 11.42
N VAL A 13 6.44 16.37 11.74
CA VAL A 13 7.19 17.37 12.52
C VAL A 13 8.61 17.50 11.99
N VAL A 14 9.04 18.72 11.75
CA VAL A 14 10.42 19.07 11.40
C VAL A 14 11.00 20.04 12.41
N ASN A 15 12.13 19.69 13.02
CA ASN A 15 12.84 20.53 13.98
C ASN A 15 14.35 20.56 13.66
N GLY A 16 14.81 21.64 13.06
CA GLY A 16 16.17 21.73 12.55
C GLY A 16 16.45 20.63 11.54
N PRO A 17 17.54 19.87 11.66
CA PRO A 17 17.85 18.75 10.77
C PRO A 17 17.10 17.45 11.12
N ASN A 18 16.12 17.49 12.02
CA ASN A 18 15.42 16.31 12.48
C ASN A 18 14.01 16.26 11.88
N ILE A 19 13.65 15.13 11.29
CA ILE A 19 12.30 14.79 10.84
C ILE A 19 11.74 13.73 11.79
N TYR A 20 10.54 13.97 12.29
CA TYR A 20 9.75 13.03 13.07
C TYR A 20 8.51 12.68 12.28
N ASP A 21 8.23 11.40 12.13
CA ASP A 21 7.09 10.92 11.36
C ASP A 21 6.37 9.80 12.11
N LEU A 22 5.08 10.00 12.36
CA LEU A 22 4.24 9.09 13.13
C LEU A 22 3.60 8.05 12.22
N LYS A 23 3.87 6.78 12.47
CA LYS A 23 3.32 5.64 11.75
C LYS A 23 2.31 4.89 12.61
N THR A 24 1.03 4.96 12.23
CA THR A 24 -0.08 4.32 12.94
C THR A 24 -0.43 2.93 12.39
N GLY A 25 0.03 2.61 11.17
CA GLY A 25 -0.24 1.37 10.45
C GLY A 25 0.79 0.26 10.69
N GLU A 26 0.85 -0.65 9.71
CA GLU A 26 1.87 -1.71 9.65
C GLU A 26 3.26 -1.14 9.41
N GLN A 27 4.29 -1.89 9.86
CA GLN A 27 5.67 -1.50 9.63
C GLN A 27 6.08 -1.83 8.20
N HIS A 28 6.32 -0.81 7.38
CA HIS A 28 6.81 -0.89 6.01
C HIS A 28 8.20 -0.27 5.89
N ALA A 29 8.82 -0.44 4.72
CA ALA A 29 10.06 0.25 4.38
C ALA A 29 9.75 1.70 3.96
N TYR A 30 9.89 2.64 4.88
CA TYR A 30 9.62 4.06 4.63
C TYR A 30 10.84 4.84 4.11
N TRP A 31 11.92 4.14 3.76
CA TRP A 31 13.19 4.80 3.44
C TRP A 31 13.06 5.80 2.27
N HIS A 32 12.38 5.43 1.19
CA HIS A 32 12.22 6.32 0.04
C HIS A 32 11.40 7.57 0.35
N GLN A 33 10.36 7.43 1.15
CA GLN A 33 9.58 8.58 1.62
C GLN A 33 10.44 9.53 2.44
N MET A 34 11.19 9.00 3.38
CA MET A 34 12.08 9.79 4.24
C MET A 34 13.26 10.39 3.47
N ALA A 35 13.80 9.68 2.47
CA ALA A 35 14.82 10.21 1.57
C ALA A 35 14.31 11.42 0.78
N GLY A 36 13.06 11.38 0.31
CA GLY A 36 12.42 12.51 -0.35
C GLY A 36 12.28 13.73 0.58
N TYR A 37 11.82 13.52 1.81
CA TYR A 37 11.69 14.60 2.80
C TYR A 37 13.06 15.15 3.22
N ALA A 38 14.06 14.27 3.43
CA ALA A 38 15.41 14.68 3.76
C ALA A 38 16.04 15.52 2.64
N LEU A 39 15.91 15.10 1.38
CA LEU A 39 16.45 15.81 0.23
C LEU A 39 15.79 17.20 0.08
N ALA A 40 14.48 17.31 0.29
CA ALA A 40 13.76 18.58 0.28
C ALA A 40 14.29 19.52 1.38
N LEU A 41 14.44 19.01 2.61
CA LEU A 41 14.93 19.77 3.75
C LEU A 41 16.40 20.22 3.56
N MET A 42 17.26 19.34 3.04
CA MET A 42 18.64 19.67 2.67
C MET A 42 18.70 20.75 1.60
N SER A 43 17.80 20.69 0.63
CA SER A 43 17.76 21.67 -0.47
C SER A 43 17.26 23.04 -0.02
N GLU A 44 16.34 23.06 0.95
CA GLU A 44 15.76 24.30 1.47
C GLU A 44 16.65 24.97 2.53
N LYS A 45 17.23 24.17 3.44
CA LYS A 45 17.93 24.68 4.62
C LYS A 45 19.46 24.51 4.58
N GLY A 46 20.00 23.85 3.54
CA GLY A 46 21.43 23.66 3.37
C GLY A 46 22.06 22.61 4.31
N TYR A 47 21.27 21.76 4.94
CA TYR A 47 21.83 20.68 5.77
C TYR A 47 22.55 19.62 4.92
N SER A 48 23.66 19.09 5.41
CA SER A 48 24.39 17.99 4.79
C SER A 48 23.85 16.61 5.18
N VAL A 49 23.26 16.53 6.38
CA VAL A 49 22.69 15.30 6.95
C VAL A 49 21.37 15.63 7.61
N VAL A 50 20.40 14.72 7.48
CA VAL A 50 19.09 14.81 8.12
C VAL A 50 18.87 13.56 8.98
N ASN A 51 18.40 13.77 10.22
CA ASN A 51 18.06 12.70 11.15
C ASN A 51 16.58 12.32 11.00
N ILE A 52 16.32 11.06 10.82
CA ILE A 52 14.98 10.50 10.70
C ILE A 52 14.59 9.79 11.99
N ASN A 53 13.41 10.11 12.49
CA ASN A 53 12.81 9.50 13.67
C ASN A 53 11.42 8.99 13.29
N LEU A 54 11.30 7.68 13.01
CA LEU A 54 10.02 7.02 12.75
C LEU A 54 9.42 6.52 14.06
N LEU A 55 8.23 7.01 14.40
CA LEU A 55 7.51 6.65 15.61
C LEU A 55 6.37 5.68 15.25
N PHE A 56 6.56 4.40 15.55
CA PHE A 56 5.55 3.37 15.31
C PHE A 56 4.64 3.24 16.52
N SER A 57 3.49 3.93 16.53
CA SER A 57 2.57 3.98 17.67
C SER A 57 2.02 2.59 18.04
N ARG A 58 1.64 1.79 17.03
CA ARG A 58 1.12 0.43 17.21
C ARG A 58 2.12 -0.49 17.92
N TYR A 59 3.41 -0.31 17.64
CA TYR A 59 4.48 -1.18 18.15
C TYR A 59 5.23 -0.55 19.33
N ARG A 60 4.87 0.68 19.74
CA ARG A 60 5.58 1.48 20.76
C ARG A 60 7.10 1.51 20.51
N LYS A 61 7.49 1.64 19.25
CA LYS A 61 8.88 1.56 18.77
C LYS A 61 9.27 2.87 18.08
N VAL A 62 10.51 3.28 18.33
CA VAL A 62 11.15 4.38 17.59
C VAL A 62 12.30 3.80 16.77
N GLN A 63 12.31 4.07 15.48
CA GLN A 63 13.42 3.76 14.58
C GLN A 63 14.13 5.07 14.24
N LYS A 64 15.45 5.11 14.43
CA LYS A 64 16.28 6.27 14.14
C LYS A 64 17.37 5.93 13.15
N TYR A 65 17.59 6.81 12.19
CA TYR A 65 18.71 6.72 11.25
C TYR A 65 18.97 8.09 10.63
N THR A 66 20.07 8.21 9.93
CA THR A 66 20.47 9.43 9.22
C THR A 66 20.42 9.20 7.71
N ILE A 67 20.17 10.27 6.98
CA ILE A 67 20.22 10.27 5.51
C ILE A 67 21.15 11.40 5.08
N THR A 68 22.07 11.11 4.18
CA THR A 68 22.92 12.10 3.51
C THR A 68 22.40 12.39 2.10
N ARG A 69 22.87 13.47 1.50
CA ARG A 69 22.50 13.83 0.12
C ARG A 69 22.92 12.75 -0.87
N GLU A 70 24.11 12.20 -0.69
CA GLU A 70 24.68 11.15 -1.55
C GLU A 70 23.84 9.87 -1.54
N GLN A 71 23.12 9.63 -0.44
CA GLN A 71 22.20 8.50 -0.34
C GLN A 71 20.82 8.81 -0.92
N ALA A 72 20.29 10.01 -0.62
CA ALA A 72 18.94 10.39 -0.99
C ALA A 72 18.79 10.72 -2.48
N GLU A 73 19.73 11.50 -3.03
CA GLU A 73 19.61 12.06 -4.37
C GLU A 73 19.53 10.98 -5.47
N PRO A 74 20.44 10.00 -5.56
CA PRO A 74 20.36 8.96 -6.60
C PRO A 74 19.11 8.10 -6.46
N ALA A 75 18.64 7.83 -5.23
CA ALA A 75 17.45 7.03 -5.00
C ALA A 75 16.18 7.76 -5.48
N ILE A 76 16.06 9.05 -5.18
CA ILE A 76 14.90 9.85 -5.60
C ILE A 76 14.94 10.12 -7.11
N LEU A 77 16.12 10.43 -7.68
CA LEU A 77 16.27 10.57 -9.13
C LEU A 77 15.92 9.28 -9.87
N GLY A 78 16.34 8.12 -9.35
CA GLY A 78 15.98 6.83 -9.92
C GLY A 78 14.46 6.59 -9.97
N ILE A 79 13.74 6.95 -8.91
CA ILE A 79 12.27 6.85 -8.88
C ILE A 79 11.63 7.80 -9.90
N ILE A 80 12.09 9.04 -9.97
CA ILE A 80 11.56 10.05 -10.90
C ILE A 80 11.80 9.59 -12.33
N THR A 81 13.03 9.17 -12.67
CA THR A 81 13.38 8.68 -14.01
C THR A 81 12.50 7.51 -14.43
N GLN A 82 12.25 6.56 -13.52
CA GLN A 82 11.34 5.44 -13.82
C GLN A 82 9.88 5.88 -13.96
N ALA A 83 9.44 6.86 -13.17
CA ALA A 83 8.07 7.35 -13.25
C ALA A 83 7.79 8.19 -14.51
N GLU A 84 8.83 8.83 -15.07
CA GLU A 84 8.76 9.63 -16.29
C GLU A 84 9.02 8.83 -17.57
N ASP A 85 9.52 7.60 -17.45
CA ASP A 85 9.75 6.72 -18.59
C ASP A 85 8.41 6.12 -19.07
N PRO A 86 7.94 6.48 -20.28
CA PRO A 86 6.70 5.93 -20.83
C PRO A 86 6.80 4.43 -21.15
N ASN A 87 8.01 3.88 -21.24
CA ASN A 87 8.29 2.47 -21.52
C ASN A 87 8.63 1.69 -20.23
N ALA A 88 8.53 2.30 -19.06
CA ALA A 88 8.82 1.62 -17.81
C ALA A 88 7.92 0.39 -17.65
N GLU A 89 8.54 -0.77 -17.50
CA GLU A 89 7.81 -2.00 -17.22
C GLU A 89 7.22 -1.97 -15.80
N PRO A 90 5.93 -2.30 -15.66
CA PRO A 90 5.29 -2.37 -14.36
C PRO A 90 5.90 -3.51 -13.53
N ARG A 91 6.35 -3.19 -12.33
CA ARG A 91 6.94 -4.16 -11.38
C ARG A 91 6.02 -4.36 -10.19
N PRO A 92 5.46 -5.57 -10.00
CA PRO A 92 4.62 -5.86 -8.86
C PRO A 92 5.37 -5.71 -7.54
N ASN A 93 4.75 -4.96 -6.61
CA ASN A 93 5.28 -4.69 -5.28
C ASN A 93 4.15 -4.57 -4.25
N GLU A 94 4.49 -4.29 -2.99
CA GLU A 94 3.54 -4.14 -1.89
C GLU A 94 2.48 -3.04 -2.09
N PHE A 95 2.77 -2.04 -2.93
CA PHE A 95 1.86 -0.93 -3.22
C PHE A 95 0.86 -1.22 -4.35
N CYS A 96 0.98 -2.36 -5.04
CA CYS A 96 0.04 -2.74 -6.11
C CYS A 96 -1.42 -2.73 -5.66
N GLY A 97 -1.66 -2.98 -4.37
CA GLY A 97 -2.99 -2.97 -3.81
C GLY A 97 -3.66 -1.59 -3.74
N TRP A 98 -2.91 -0.50 -3.81
CA TRP A 98 -3.44 0.88 -3.86
C TRP A 98 -3.37 1.47 -5.27
N CYS A 99 -2.81 0.72 -6.23
CA CYS A 99 -2.68 1.17 -7.60
C CYS A 99 -4.04 1.15 -8.30
N LYS A 100 -4.48 2.30 -8.81
CA LYS A 100 -5.74 2.43 -9.56
C LYS A 100 -5.77 1.58 -10.84
N LYS A 101 -4.61 1.21 -11.38
CA LYS A 101 -4.49 0.36 -12.57
C LYS A 101 -4.28 -1.13 -12.24
N ASN A 102 -4.42 -1.53 -11.00
CA ASN A 102 -4.18 -2.90 -10.54
C ASN A 102 -4.93 -3.95 -11.40
N VAL A 103 -6.21 -3.71 -11.67
CA VAL A 103 -7.10 -4.64 -12.39
C VAL A 103 -6.65 -4.88 -13.85
N VAL A 104 -6.15 -3.83 -14.50
CA VAL A 104 -5.71 -3.88 -15.91
C VAL A 104 -4.21 -4.07 -16.08
N CYS A 105 -3.45 -4.11 -14.98
CA CYS A 105 -2.00 -4.18 -15.01
C CYS A 105 -1.51 -5.53 -15.56
N PRO A 106 -0.73 -5.55 -16.66
CA PRO A 106 -0.25 -6.80 -17.27
C PRO A 106 0.63 -7.61 -16.29
N ALA A 107 1.47 -6.96 -15.50
CA ALA A 107 2.33 -7.63 -14.54
C ALA A 107 1.58 -8.24 -13.35
N VAL A 108 0.43 -7.67 -12.95
CA VAL A 108 -0.46 -8.28 -11.95
C VAL A 108 -1.19 -9.47 -12.59
N LYS A 109 -1.70 -9.30 -13.81
CA LYS A 109 -2.37 -10.36 -14.58
C LYS A 109 -1.47 -11.57 -14.78
N GLU A 110 -0.22 -11.36 -15.20
CA GLU A 110 0.77 -12.42 -15.38
C GLU A 110 1.03 -13.18 -14.08
N ARG A 111 1.17 -12.48 -12.95
CA ARG A 111 1.35 -13.12 -11.64
C ARG A 111 0.12 -13.89 -11.19
N VAL A 112 -1.07 -13.36 -11.40
CA VAL A 112 -2.32 -14.09 -11.10
C VAL A 112 -2.42 -15.35 -11.97
N ASN A 113 -2.14 -15.24 -13.27
CA ASN A 113 -2.11 -16.38 -14.17
C ASN A 113 -1.04 -17.42 -13.76
N ALA A 114 0.16 -16.96 -13.36
CA ALA A 114 1.19 -17.87 -12.89
C ALA A 114 0.78 -18.65 -11.64
N ILE A 115 -0.05 -18.06 -10.76
CA ILE A 115 -0.61 -18.76 -9.59
C ILE A 115 -1.62 -19.81 -10.02
N VAL A 116 -2.48 -19.47 -10.98
CA VAL A 116 -3.53 -20.36 -11.49
C VAL A 116 -2.92 -21.51 -12.31
N THR A 117 -1.85 -21.26 -13.07
CA THR A 117 -1.21 -22.27 -13.93
C THR A 117 -0.12 -23.08 -13.25
N TYR A 118 0.56 -22.52 -12.22
CA TYR A 118 1.68 -23.19 -11.54
C TYR A 118 1.27 -24.40 -10.71
N ASN A 119 0.01 -24.43 -10.34
CA ASN A 119 -0.52 -25.60 -9.67
C ASN A 119 -1.59 -26.12 -10.59
N ASP A 120 -1.51 -27.21 -11.22
CA ASP A 120 -2.67 -28.04 -11.48
C ASP A 120 -3.52 -28.09 -10.18
N TRP A 121 -4.06 -26.92 -9.81
CA TRP A 121 -4.70 -26.68 -8.51
C TRP A 121 -5.89 -27.62 -8.37
N LYS A 122 -5.56 -28.84 -8.07
CA LYS A 122 -6.48 -29.71 -7.34
C LYS A 122 -6.53 -29.13 -5.93
N LEU A 123 -7.52 -28.29 -5.67
CA LEU A 123 -7.82 -27.76 -4.34
C LEU A 123 -7.75 -28.86 -3.27
N ASP A 124 -8.00 -30.10 -3.67
CA ASP A 124 -7.99 -31.30 -2.85
C ASP A 124 -6.59 -31.72 -2.35
N THR A 125 -5.52 -31.26 -2.98
CA THR A 125 -4.16 -31.60 -2.59
C THR A 125 -3.42 -30.43 -1.91
N TYR A 126 -4.07 -29.28 -1.78
CA TYR A 126 -3.48 -28.11 -1.13
C TYR A 126 -3.44 -28.30 0.39
N ASN A 127 -2.23 -28.50 0.92
CA ASN A 127 -2.02 -28.61 2.35
C ASN A 127 -1.41 -27.31 2.90
N PRO A 128 -2.19 -26.43 3.55
CA PRO A 128 -1.68 -25.19 4.13
C PRO A 128 -0.54 -25.39 5.12
N SER A 129 -0.48 -26.57 5.77
CA SER A 129 0.54 -26.87 6.76
C SER A 129 1.95 -27.03 6.16
N GLU A 130 2.06 -27.38 4.87
CA GLU A 130 3.36 -27.49 4.20
C GLU A 130 3.99 -26.12 3.94
N ILE A 131 3.15 -25.13 3.55
CA ILE A 131 3.61 -23.76 3.30
C ILE A 131 4.13 -23.11 4.59
N THR A 132 3.53 -23.42 5.74
CA THR A 132 3.95 -22.83 7.03
C THR A 132 5.31 -23.31 7.49
N LYS A 133 5.80 -24.45 7.00
CA LYS A 133 7.14 -24.99 7.33
C LYS A 133 8.27 -24.21 6.66
N ASN A 134 7.99 -23.51 5.55
CA ASN A 134 9.00 -22.71 4.84
C ASN A 134 8.68 -21.21 4.89
N PRO A 135 9.39 -20.41 5.71
CA PRO A 135 9.11 -18.98 5.86
C PRO A 135 9.19 -18.18 4.56
N LYS A 136 10.02 -18.58 3.60
CA LYS A 136 10.14 -17.92 2.30
C LYS A 136 8.90 -18.19 1.43
N GLU A 137 8.42 -19.41 1.39
CA GLU A 137 7.22 -19.77 0.64
C GLU A 137 5.97 -19.18 1.29
N LEU A 138 5.90 -19.17 2.62
CA LEU A 138 4.84 -18.49 3.35
C LEU A 138 4.81 -16.99 3.04
N SER A 139 5.96 -16.32 3.01
CA SER A 139 6.05 -14.90 2.65
C SER A 139 5.53 -14.63 1.23
N LYS A 140 5.89 -15.47 0.26
CA LYS A 140 5.38 -15.39 -1.12
C LYS A 140 3.86 -15.62 -1.15
N ALA A 141 3.36 -16.65 -0.46
CA ALA A 141 1.93 -16.97 -0.41
C ALA A 141 1.12 -15.82 0.21
N ILE A 142 1.60 -15.20 1.29
CA ILE A 142 0.96 -14.03 1.92
C ILE A 142 0.92 -12.85 0.94
N PHE A 143 2.03 -12.56 0.26
CA PHE A 143 2.10 -11.47 -0.72
C PHE A 143 1.09 -11.70 -1.85
N LEU A 144 1.05 -12.89 -2.43
CA LEU A 144 0.15 -13.27 -3.50
C LEU A 144 -1.32 -13.22 -3.06
N SER A 145 -1.63 -13.75 -1.87
CA SER A 145 -2.97 -13.70 -1.27
C SER A 145 -3.47 -12.27 -1.11
N ARG A 146 -2.63 -11.36 -0.65
CA ARG A 146 -2.97 -9.93 -0.51
C ARG A 146 -3.25 -9.26 -1.86
N MET A 147 -2.45 -9.60 -2.88
CA MET A 147 -2.68 -9.10 -4.25
C MET A 147 -4.00 -9.63 -4.82
N MET A 148 -4.25 -10.93 -4.71
CA MET A 148 -5.49 -11.56 -5.19
C MET A 148 -6.72 -10.98 -4.49
N LYS A 149 -6.69 -10.85 -3.17
CA LYS A 149 -7.81 -10.28 -2.40
C LYS A 149 -8.18 -8.87 -2.91
N LYS A 150 -7.20 -8.04 -3.19
CA LYS A 150 -7.44 -6.68 -3.70
C LYS A 150 -7.91 -6.68 -5.15
N TRP A 151 -7.38 -7.59 -5.97
CA TRP A 151 -7.86 -7.76 -7.33
C TRP A 151 -9.32 -8.21 -7.36
N VAL A 152 -9.70 -9.20 -6.54
CA VAL A 152 -11.08 -9.64 -6.38
C VAL A 152 -11.97 -8.49 -5.93
N THR A 153 -11.59 -7.76 -4.88
CA THR A 153 -12.36 -6.60 -4.42
C THR A 153 -12.55 -5.55 -5.52
N ALA A 154 -11.52 -5.30 -6.33
CA ALA A 154 -11.60 -4.32 -7.42
C ALA A 154 -12.53 -4.80 -8.55
N ILE A 155 -12.56 -6.11 -8.84
CA ILE A 155 -13.53 -6.69 -9.80
C ILE A 155 -14.95 -6.59 -9.23
N ASP A 156 -15.15 -6.91 -7.96
CA ASP A 156 -16.44 -6.78 -7.29
C ASP A 156 -16.94 -5.32 -7.30
N ASP A 157 -16.05 -4.35 -7.13
CA ASP A 157 -16.42 -2.93 -7.18
C ASP A 157 -16.80 -2.49 -8.59
N ILE A 158 -16.03 -2.91 -9.63
CA ILE A 158 -16.36 -2.63 -11.02
C ILE A 158 -17.68 -3.29 -11.42
N SER A 159 -17.95 -4.49 -10.92
CA SER A 159 -19.18 -5.21 -11.24
C SER A 159 -20.45 -4.47 -10.79
N LYS A 160 -20.36 -3.64 -9.74
CA LYS A 160 -21.48 -2.84 -9.22
C LYS A 160 -21.92 -1.72 -10.18
N ASP A 161 -21.02 -1.29 -11.08
CA ASP A 161 -21.30 -0.26 -12.08
C ASP A 161 -21.99 -0.82 -13.33
N HIS A 162 -22.24 -2.15 -13.37
CA HIS A 162 -22.90 -2.84 -14.46
C HIS A 162 -24.25 -3.41 -14.03
N ASP A 163 -25.32 -3.01 -14.72
CA ASP A 163 -26.70 -3.47 -14.44
C ASP A 163 -26.88 -4.94 -14.84
N GLU A 164 -26.24 -5.37 -15.93
CA GLU A 164 -26.32 -6.75 -16.44
C GLU A 164 -24.92 -7.34 -16.65
N ILE A 165 -24.68 -8.49 -16.03
CA ILE A 165 -23.45 -9.29 -16.20
C ILE A 165 -23.87 -10.69 -16.63
N PRO A 166 -23.47 -11.15 -17.82
CA PRO A 166 -23.82 -12.51 -18.30
C PRO A 166 -23.46 -13.59 -17.29
N GLY A 167 -24.43 -14.43 -16.93
CA GLY A 167 -24.24 -15.52 -15.96
C GLY A 167 -24.37 -15.11 -14.49
N PHE A 168 -24.68 -13.84 -14.20
CA PHE A 168 -24.92 -13.35 -12.84
C PHE A 168 -26.28 -12.68 -12.72
N GLN A 169 -26.85 -12.73 -11.56
CA GLN A 169 -28.09 -12.02 -11.21
C GLN A 169 -27.86 -11.22 -9.93
N TRP A 170 -28.23 -9.95 -9.96
CA TRP A 170 -28.25 -9.11 -8.78
C TRP A 170 -29.32 -9.60 -7.82
N LYS A 171 -28.93 -9.85 -6.57
CA LYS A 171 -29.87 -10.22 -5.51
C LYS A 171 -29.86 -9.12 -4.46
N GLU A 172 -31.00 -8.56 -4.20
CA GLU A 172 -31.17 -7.65 -3.08
C GLU A 172 -30.97 -8.41 -1.77
N ILE A 173 -29.94 -8.04 -1.00
CA ILE A 173 -29.68 -8.60 0.31
C ILE A 173 -30.04 -7.53 1.34
N THR A 174 -31.02 -7.85 2.17
CA THR A 174 -31.36 -6.98 3.31
C THR A 174 -30.15 -6.93 4.24
N GLY A 175 -29.47 -5.79 4.25
CA GLY A 175 -28.34 -5.53 5.13
C GLY A 175 -28.77 -5.54 6.60
N ARG A 176 -27.79 -5.60 7.51
CA ARG A 176 -28.06 -5.34 8.94
C ARG A 176 -28.67 -3.95 9.07
N LYS A 177 -29.79 -3.83 9.76
CA LYS A 177 -30.34 -2.52 10.14
C LYS A 177 -29.27 -1.83 10.98
N GLY A 178 -28.70 -0.74 10.46
CA GLY A 178 -27.83 0.14 11.20
C GLY A 178 -28.63 1.22 11.90
N VAL A 179 -28.12 1.78 12.96
CA VAL A 179 -28.68 2.97 13.58
C VAL A 179 -28.00 4.16 12.90
N ASP A 180 -28.76 4.86 12.02
CA ASP A 180 -28.23 5.96 11.22
C ASP A 180 -27.88 7.21 12.05
N LYS A 181 -28.45 7.34 13.24
CA LYS A 181 -28.17 8.42 14.19
C LYS A 181 -28.11 7.88 15.62
N LEU A 182 -27.09 8.32 16.35
CA LEU A 182 -26.95 8.02 17.78
C LEU A 182 -28.17 8.46 18.61
N SER A 183 -28.88 9.52 18.16
CA SER A 183 -30.14 10.00 18.75
C SER A 183 -31.25 8.95 18.72
N ASP A 184 -31.32 8.16 17.68
CA ASP A 184 -32.38 7.14 17.52
C ASP A 184 -32.15 5.95 18.44
N LEU A 185 -30.87 5.64 18.77
CA LEU A 185 -30.50 4.65 19.78
C LEU A 185 -30.93 5.11 21.19
N PHE A 186 -30.73 6.37 21.54
CA PHE A 186 -31.13 6.91 22.84
C PHE A 186 -32.64 6.97 23.01
N LEU A 187 -33.39 7.25 21.95
CA LEU A 187 -34.86 7.25 21.99
C LEU A 187 -35.42 5.84 22.18
N SER A 188 -34.78 4.81 21.57
CA SER A 188 -35.21 3.41 21.73
C SER A 188 -34.91 2.83 23.11
N LEU A 189 -33.94 3.39 23.86
CA LEU A 189 -33.57 2.94 25.20
C LEU A 189 -34.42 3.58 26.32
N ASN A 190 -35.19 4.66 26.01
CA ASN A 190 -35.99 5.38 27.00
C ASN A 190 -37.53 5.13 26.84
N THR A 191 -37.91 4.09 26.14
CA THR A 191 -39.34 3.74 25.92
C THR A 191 -39.82 2.52 26.70
N ASP A 192 -39.18 2.17 27.85
CA ASP A 192 -39.72 1.23 28.82
C ASP A 192 -40.20 1.92 30.10
#